data_e9cc398780b276a545ac950e6af960e4
#
_entry.id   e9cc398780b276a545ac950e6af960e4
#
_cell.length_a   1.000
_cell.length_b   1.000
_cell.length_c   1.000
_cell.angle_alpha   90.00
_cell.angle_beta   90.00
_cell.angle_gamma   90.00
#
_symmetry.space_group_name_H-M   'P 1'
#
loop_
_entity.id
_entity.type
_entity.pdbx_description
1 polymer ?
#
loop_
_entity_poly.entity_id
_entity_poly.type
_entity_poly.pdbx_seq_one_letter_code
_entity_poly.pdbx_strand_id
1 'polypeptide(L)'
;IEELRSEGFGVIFKDKRIPGLWFADDIALIAESAEEIQRGFNICTRYAKKWRFCFNGDKSAVVAFGNAGFRRAVKDNLFTCTSSIIRAQDEYEYLGVVFQNNLRWTRHVEKILSTSKAASAHMAWTCRQNRSLRPRTAMYLWSAIVRPRLEYACELAVGPTDNGRPKKTSRKNSSRLHK
;
A
#
# COMPACT_ATOMS: atom_id res chain seq x y z
N ILE A 1 7.07 18.35 -7.65
CA ILE A 1 5.84 18.69 -6.90
C ILE A 1 5.27 20.01 -7.39
N GLU A 2 6.09 21.06 -7.49
CA GLU A 2 5.65 22.40 -7.91
C GLU A 2 5.06 22.42 -9.31
N GLU A 3 5.65 21.72 -10.28
CA GLU A 3 5.10 21.61 -11.64
C GLU A 3 3.72 20.94 -11.67
N LEU A 4 3.48 19.90 -10.85
CA LEU A 4 2.16 19.26 -10.74
C LEU A 4 1.14 20.22 -10.13
N ARG A 5 1.51 20.98 -9.11
CA ARG A 5 0.63 21.98 -8.48
C ARG A 5 0.30 23.13 -9.38
N SER A 6 1.30 23.69 -10.10
CA SER A 6 1.11 24.81 -11.01
C SER A 6 0.19 24.47 -12.19
N GLU A 7 0.19 23.22 -12.63
CA GLU A 7 -0.71 22.71 -13.67
C GLU A 7 -2.08 22.26 -13.12
N GLY A 8 -2.35 22.47 -11.84
CA GLY A 8 -3.63 22.12 -11.22
C GLY A 8 -3.93 20.62 -11.18
N PHE A 9 -2.87 19.76 -11.16
CA PHE A 9 -3.01 18.30 -11.04
C PHE A 9 -3.28 17.88 -9.60
N GLY A 10 -4.11 16.84 -9.41
CA GLY A 10 -4.38 16.19 -8.13
C GLY A 10 -5.75 16.49 -7.53
N VAL A 11 -6.12 15.73 -6.53
CA VAL A 11 -7.41 15.78 -5.85
C VAL A 11 -7.52 16.94 -4.85
N ILE A 12 -8.72 17.44 -4.61
CA ILE A 12 -8.98 18.47 -3.59
C ILE A 12 -9.39 17.78 -2.30
N PHE A 13 -8.63 18.04 -1.25
CA PHE A 13 -8.93 17.57 0.10
C PHE A 13 -8.86 18.71 1.09
N LYS A 14 -9.97 19.03 1.78
CA LYS A 14 -10.06 20.15 2.75
C LYS A 14 -9.43 21.44 2.20
N ASP A 15 -9.90 21.91 1.08
CA ASP A 15 -9.47 23.14 0.38
C ASP A 15 -8.02 23.16 -0.09
N LYS A 16 -7.32 22.03 0.00
CA LYS A 16 -5.95 21.87 -0.50
C LYS A 16 -5.90 20.88 -1.65
N ARG A 17 -5.18 21.26 -2.71
CA ARG A 17 -4.91 20.34 -3.82
C ARG A 17 -3.73 19.43 -3.46
N ILE A 18 -3.98 18.12 -3.50
CA ILE A 18 -2.99 17.08 -3.22
C ILE A 18 -2.68 16.34 -4.51
N PRO A 19 -1.55 16.63 -5.17
CA PRO A 19 -1.17 15.95 -6.41
C PRO A 19 -0.64 14.52 -6.17
N GLY A 20 -0.19 14.22 -4.97
CA GLY A 20 0.38 12.93 -4.64
C GLY A 20 1.18 12.95 -3.35
N LEU A 21 1.87 11.85 -3.09
CA LEU A 21 2.76 11.65 -1.95
C LEU A 21 4.16 11.34 -2.45
N TRP A 22 5.17 11.85 -1.76
CA TRP A 22 6.58 11.68 -2.11
C TRP A 22 7.36 11.19 -0.89
N PHE A 23 8.13 10.15 -1.11
CA PHE A 23 9.07 9.66 -0.10
C PHE A 23 10.35 9.20 -0.82
N ALA A 24 11.42 9.96 -0.66
CA ALA A 24 12.67 9.78 -1.39
C ALA A 24 12.44 9.70 -2.92
N ASP A 25 12.71 8.56 -3.54
CA ASP A 25 12.50 8.25 -4.94
C ASP A 25 11.12 7.65 -5.26
N ASP A 26 10.34 7.28 -4.25
CA ASP A 26 9.00 6.76 -4.42
C ASP A 26 7.96 7.88 -4.56
N ILE A 27 7.18 7.83 -5.65
CA ILE A 27 6.14 8.81 -5.96
C ILE A 27 4.79 8.10 -6.12
N ALA A 28 3.79 8.55 -5.37
CA ALA A 28 2.40 8.15 -5.55
C ALA A 28 1.57 9.35 -6.05
N LEU A 29 1.17 9.34 -7.32
CA LEU A 29 0.26 10.35 -7.89
C LEU A 29 -1.18 10.02 -7.52
N ILE A 30 -2.01 11.04 -7.29
CA ILE A 30 -3.42 10.87 -6.93
C ILE A 30 -4.27 11.68 -7.91
N ALA A 31 -5.25 11.02 -8.54
CA ALA A 31 -6.13 11.62 -9.52
C ALA A 31 -7.55 11.05 -9.43
N GLU A 32 -8.53 11.76 -9.95
CA GLU A 32 -9.95 11.35 -9.93
C GLU A 32 -10.38 10.59 -11.19
N SER A 33 -9.60 10.64 -12.27
CA SER A 33 -9.90 9.94 -13.52
C SER A 33 -8.67 9.34 -14.20
N ALA A 34 -8.91 8.45 -15.16
CA ALA A 34 -7.85 7.85 -15.97
C ALA A 34 -7.10 8.88 -16.82
N GLU A 35 -7.83 9.83 -17.37
CA GLU A 35 -7.29 10.92 -18.19
C GLU A 35 -6.40 11.83 -17.33
N GLU A 36 -6.84 12.11 -16.11
CA GLU A 36 -6.07 12.94 -15.21
C GLU A 36 -4.78 12.26 -14.78
N ILE A 37 -4.80 10.96 -14.45
CA ILE A 37 -3.55 10.25 -14.11
C ILE A 37 -2.58 10.21 -15.28
N GLN A 38 -3.07 10.05 -16.53
CA GLN A 38 -2.22 10.14 -17.71
C GLN A 38 -1.63 11.55 -17.89
N ARG A 39 -2.41 12.62 -17.59
CA ARG A 39 -1.87 14.00 -17.55
C ARG A 39 -0.75 14.15 -16.54
N GLY A 40 -0.91 13.57 -15.34
CA GLY A 40 0.14 13.53 -14.33
C GLY A 40 1.42 12.82 -14.81
N PHE A 41 1.27 11.68 -15.47
CA PHE A 41 2.40 10.97 -16.08
C PHE A 41 3.09 11.79 -17.18
N ASN A 42 2.34 12.57 -17.97
CA ASN A 42 2.90 13.45 -18.98
C ASN A 42 3.74 14.57 -18.35
N ILE A 43 3.27 15.14 -17.23
CA ILE A 43 4.04 16.15 -16.47
C ILE A 43 5.32 15.52 -15.91
N CYS A 44 5.22 14.35 -15.29
CA CYS A 44 6.38 13.59 -14.80
C CYS A 44 7.36 13.26 -15.92
N THR A 45 6.87 12.88 -17.10
CA THR A 45 7.70 12.60 -18.28
C THR A 45 8.49 13.86 -18.74
N ARG A 46 7.86 15.03 -18.77
CA ARG A 46 8.55 16.29 -19.09
C ARG A 46 9.65 16.60 -18.07
N TYR A 47 9.34 16.44 -16.80
CA TYR A 47 10.29 16.63 -15.71
C TYR A 47 11.48 15.65 -15.81
N ALA A 48 11.21 14.36 -16.03
CA ALA A 48 12.23 13.34 -16.20
C ALA A 48 13.17 13.64 -17.38
N LYS A 49 12.62 14.08 -18.52
CA LYS A 49 13.42 14.52 -19.69
C LYS A 49 14.32 15.72 -19.36
N LYS A 50 13.80 16.72 -18.64
CA LYS A 50 14.55 17.91 -18.23
C LYS A 50 15.74 17.56 -17.35
N TRP A 51 15.56 16.61 -16.41
CA TRP A 51 16.58 16.22 -15.44
C TRP A 51 17.33 14.94 -15.82
N ARG A 52 17.07 14.39 -17.02
CA ARG A 52 17.79 13.24 -17.60
C ARG A 52 17.75 11.96 -16.74
N PHE A 53 16.58 11.65 -16.20
CA PHE A 53 16.32 10.36 -15.53
C PHE A 53 15.09 9.66 -16.12
N CYS A 54 14.85 8.40 -15.77
CA CYS A 54 13.70 7.64 -16.22
C CYS A 54 12.98 6.99 -15.04
N PHE A 55 11.65 6.94 -15.11
CA PHE A 55 10.87 6.14 -14.19
C PHE A 55 10.94 4.67 -14.59
N ASN A 56 10.97 3.78 -13.59
CA ASN A 56 10.95 2.34 -13.82
C ASN A 56 9.51 1.87 -14.03
N GLY A 57 9.12 1.57 -15.25
CA GLY A 57 7.78 1.12 -15.60
C GLY A 57 7.40 -0.22 -14.97
N ASP A 58 8.36 -1.16 -14.85
CA ASP A 58 8.10 -2.50 -14.28
C ASP A 58 7.79 -2.43 -12.77
N LYS A 59 8.30 -1.38 -12.09
CA LYS A 59 8.02 -1.11 -10.68
C LYS A 59 6.90 -0.10 -10.46
N SER A 60 6.26 0.36 -11.52
CA SER A 60 5.17 1.34 -11.47
C SER A 60 3.85 0.69 -11.83
N ALA A 61 2.78 1.09 -11.16
CA ALA A 61 1.44 0.60 -11.42
C ALA A 61 0.39 1.67 -11.17
N VAL A 62 -0.78 1.50 -11.77
CA VAL A 62 -1.99 2.28 -11.47
C VAL A 62 -2.94 1.40 -10.67
N VAL A 63 -3.43 1.88 -9.53
CA VAL A 63 -4.48 1.21 -8.77
C VAL A 63 -5.71 2.07 -8.73
N ALA A 64 -6.82 1.56 -9.25
CA ALA A 64 -8.09 2.26 -9.26
C ALA A 64 -8.93 1.88 -8.03
N PHE A 65 -9.31 2.88 -7.24
CA PHE A 65 -10.23 2.72 -6.11
C PHE A 65 -11.61 3.22 -6.50
N GLY A 66 -12.67 2.47 -6.19
CA GLY A 66 -14.03 2.86 -6.55
C GLY A 66 -14.94 1.68 -6.83
N ASN A 67 -16.04 1.94 -7.55
CA ASN A 67 -16.97 0.90 -7.95
C ASN A 67 -16.37 -0.05 -9.02
N ALA A 68 -16.99 -1.21 -9.20
CA ALA A 68 -16.47 -2.24 -10.12
C ALA A 68 -16.40 -1.77 -11.58
N GLY A 69 -17.35 -0.93 -12.03
CA GLY A 69 -17.37 -0.38 -13.38
C GLY A 69 -16.19 0.55 -13.65
N PHE A 70 -15.94 1.48 -12.73
CA PHE A 70 -14.79 2.38 -12.79
C PHE A 70 -13.46 1.63 -12.80
N ARG A 71 -13.28 0.65 -11.89
CA ARG A 71 -12.07 -0.15 -11.86
C ARG A 71 -11.82 -0.94 -13.14
N ARG A 72 -12.89 -1.47 -13.76
CA ARG A 72 -12.78 -2.17 -15.05
C ARG A 72 -12.38 -1.19 -16.16
N ALA A 73 -13.03 -0.04 -16.24
CA ALA A 73 -12.69 0.97 -17.23
C ALA A 73 -11.24 1.45 -17.14
N VAL A 74 -10.72 1.64 -15.92
CA VAL A 74 -9.31 2.00 -15.71
C VAL A 74 -8.37 0.84 -16.09
N LYS A 75 -8.77 -0.41 -15.85
CA LYS A 75 -7.96 -1.60 -16.14
C LYS A 75 -7.78 -1.84 -17.64
N ASP A 76 -8.75 -1.43 -18.44
CA ASP A 76 -8.70 -1.53 -19.91
C ASP A 76 -7.82 -0.44 -20.54
N ASN A 77 -7.43 0.59 -19.79
CA ASN A 77 -6.54 1.65 -20.26
C ASN A 77 -5.06 1.25 -20.16
N LEU A 78 -4.28 1.69 -21.13
CA LEU A 78 -2.82 1.64 -21.12
C LEU A 78 -2.29 3.03 -20.81
N PHE A 79 -1.52 3.12 -19.74
CA PHE A 79 -0.88 4.36 -19.32
C PHE A 79 0.56 4.39 -19.78
N THR A 80 1.06 5.59 -20.10
CA THR A 80 2.45 5.76 -20.55
C THR A 80 3.17 6.79 -19.68
N CYS A 81 4.38 6.46 -19.23
CA CYS A 81 5.27 7.40 -18.56
C CYS A 81 6.69 7.21 -19.08
N THR A 82 7.33 8.30 -19.52
CA THR A 82 8.60 8.24 -20.27
C THR A 82 8.47 7.36 -21.52
N SER A 83 9.15 6.22 -21.56
CA SER A 83 9.07 5.25 -22.64
C SER A 83 8.45 3.92 -22.19
N SER A 84 7.89 3.87 -20.98
CA SER A 84 7.37 2.66 -20.36
C SER A 84 5.84 2.65 -20.35
N ILE A 85 5.27 1.47 -20.56
CA ILE A 85 3.84 1.23 -20.39
C ILE A 85 3.59 0.85 -18.93
N ILE A 86 2.70 1.61 -18.27
CA ILE A 86 2.27 1.34 -16.90
C ILE A 86 0.88 0.72 -16.96
N ARG A 87 0.71 -0.44 -16.32
CA ARG A 87 -0.56 -1.17 -16.32
C ARG A 87 -1.32 -0.95 -15.02
N ALA A 88 -2.65 -0.99 -15.12
CA ALA A 88 -3.50 -1.03 -13.94
C ALA A 88 -3.41 -2.41 -13.27
N GLN A 89 -3.29 -2.40 -11.94
CA GLN A 89 -3.21 -3.58 -11.08
C GLN A 89 -4.31 -3.54 -10.02
N ASP A 90 -4.66 -4.70 -9.48
CA ASP A 90 -5.66 -4.80 -8.43
C ASP A 90 -5.08 -4.49 -7.05
N GLU A 91 -3.78 -4.62 -6.89
CA GLU A 91 -3.04 -4.31 -5.67
C GLU A 91 -1.63 -3.78 -5.99
N TYR A 92 -1.10 -2.96 -5.11
CA TYR A 92 0.26 -2.44 -5.22
C TYR A 92 0.86 -2.19 -3.83
N GLU A 93 2.15 -2.45 -3.70
CA GLU A 93 2.89 -2.20 -2.47
C GLU A 93 3.57 -0.83 -2.53
N TYR A 94 3.15 0.09 -1.65
CA TYR A 94 3.76 1.40 -1.48
C TYR A 94 4.28 1.56 -0.05
N LEU A 95 5.56 1.85 0.10
CA LEU A 95 6.25 1.97 1.39
C LEU A 95 5.99 0.79 2.33
N GLY A 96 6.03 -0.44 1.81
CA GLY A 96 5.81 -1.65 2.60
C GLY A 96 4.35 -1.98 2.90
N VAL A 97 3.41 -1.10 2.54
CA VAL A 97 1.96 -1.28 2.72
C VAL A 97 1.34 -1.78 1.42
N VAL A 98 0.58 -2.86 1.48
CA VAL A 98 -0.16 -3.39 0.32
C VAL A 98 -1.55 -2.75 0.25
N PHE A 99 -1.76 -1.93 -0.77
CA PHE A 99 -3.05 -1.31 -1.08
C PHE A 99 -3.80 -2.18 -2.08
N GLN A 100 -5.04 -2.56 -1.73
CA GLN A 100 -5.93 -3.29 -2.63
C GLN A 100 -7.03 -2.36 -3.17
N ASN A 101 -7.41 -2.52 -4.43
CA ASN A 101 -8.43 -1.71 -5.11
C ASN A 101 -9.82 -1.71 -4.44
N ASN A 102 -10.08 -2.70 -3.58
CA ASN A 102 -11.32 -2.82 -2.80
C ASN A 102 -11.21 -2.21 -1.40
N LEU A 103 -10.09 -1.55 -1.08
CA LEU A 103 -9.77 -0.95 0.22
C LEU A 103 -9.82 -1.95 1.39
N ARG A 104 -9.60 -3.23 1.12
CA ARG A 104 -9.44 -4.25 2.16
C ARG A 104 -7.98 -4.43 2.50
N TRP A 105 -7.70 -4.73 3.75
CA TRP A 105 -6.34 -4.90 4.26
C TRP A 105 -5.91 -6.37 4.37
N THR A 106 -6.67 -7.30 3.80
CA THR A 106 -6.41 -8.75 3.90
C THR A 106 -5.01 -9.12 3.43
N ARG A 107 -4.59 -8.64 2.24
CA ARG A 107 -3.26 -8.92 1.70
C ARG A 107 -2.14 -8.31 2.54
N HIS A 108 -2.35 -7.08 3.04
CA HIS A 108 -1.38 -6.45 3.92
C HIS A 108 -1.22 -7.21 5.23
N VAL A 109 -2.32 -7.64 5.86
CA VAL A 109 -2.30 -8.46 7.08
C VAL A 109 -1.64 -9.81 6.83
N GLU A 110 -1.95 -10.50 5.73
CA GLU A 110 -1.30 -11.74 5.32
C GLU A 110 0.22 -11.57 5.17
N LYS A 111 0.67 -10.49 4.52
CA LYS A 111 2.09 -10.15 4.39
C LYS A 111 2.75 -9.93 5.74
N ILE A 112 2.15 -9.11 6.62
CA ILE A 112 2.67 -8.86 7.97
C ILE A 112 2.79 -10.17 8.75
N LEU A 113 1.76 -11.01 8.74
CA LEU A 113 1.78 -12.28 9.44
C LEU A 113 2.85 -13.23 8.90
N SER A 114 3.01 -13.33 7.58
CA SER A 114 4.03 -14.20 6.97
C SER A 114 5.45 -13.75 7.32
N THR A 115 5.74 -12.45 7.18
CA THR A 115 7.07 -11.89 7.50
C THR A 115 7.39 -11.98 8.99
N SER A 116 6.39 -11.79 9.86
CA SER A 116 6.56 -11.91 11.30
C SER A 116 6.73 -13.36 11.75
N LYS A 117 6.03 -14.31 11.13
CA LYS A 117 6.25 -15.75 11.35
C LYS A 117 7.66 -16.17 10.98
N ALA A 118 8.16 -15.74 9.81
CA ALA A 118 9.53 -16.02 9.38
C ALA A 118 10.57 -15.44 10.36
N ALA A 119 10.38 -14.18 10.79
CA ALA A 119 11.25 -13.56 11.78
C ALA A 119 11.21 -14.28 13.13
N SER A 120 10.04 -14.71 13.60
CA SER A 120 9.88 -15.48 14.83
C SER A 120 10.55 -16.85 14.76
N ALA A 121 10.41 -17.54 13.62
CA ALA A 121 11.05 -18.84 13.39
C ALA A 121 12.59 -18.70 13.40
N HIS A 122 13.12 -17.68 12.71
CA HIS A 122 14.56 -17.40 12.73
C HIS A 122 15.07 -17.09 14.14
N MET A 123 14.36 -16.26 14.89
CA MET A 123 14.68 -15.95 16.26
C MET A 123 14.66 -17.20 17.15
N ALA A 124 13.62 -18.05 17.03
CA ALA A 124 13.51 -19.30 17.79
C ALA A 124 14.67 -20.25 17.46
N TRP A 125 15.07 -20.35 16.18
CA TRP A 125 16.25 -21.12 15.78
C TRP A 125 17.52 -20.58 16.42
N THR A 126 17.76 -19.25 16.36
CA THR A 126 18.91 -18.58 16.97
C THR A 126 18.98 -18.84 18.49
N CYS A 127 17.84 -18.76 19.18
CA CYS A 127 17.76 -19.04 20.62
C CYS A 127 18.08 -20.51 20.95
N ARG A 128 17.72 -21.46 20.09
CA ARG A 128 18.04 -22.89 20.27
C ARG A 128 19.54 -23.18 20.09
N GLN A 129 20.18 -22.55 19.10
CA GLN A 129 21.60 -22.71 18.84
C GLN A 129 22.47 -22.13 19.98
N ASN A 130 22.00 -21.03 20.57
CA ASN A 130 22.70 -20.32 21.62
C ASN A 130 22.09 -20.64 22.99
N ARG A 131 22.42 -21.80 23.56
CA ARG A 131 21.90 -22.26 24.88
C ARG A 131 22.16 -21.29 26.04
N SER A 132 23.10 -20.35 25.87
CA SER A 132 23.43 -19.31 26.86
C SER A 132 22.54 -18.07 26.77
N LEU A 133 21.62 -18.02 25.82
CA LEU A 133 20.75 -16.85 25.60
C LEU A 133 19.72 -16.77 26.74
N ARG A 134 19.83 -15.73 27.56
CA ARG A 134 18.92 -15.53 28.69
C ARG A 134 17.51 -15.18 28.18
N PRO A 135 16.44 -15.61 28.88
CA PRO A 135 15.04 -15.28 28.48
C PRO A 135 14.80 -13.78 28.27
N ARG A 136 15.42 -12.94 29.11
CA ARG A 136 15.36 -11.49 28.97
C ARG A 136 15.92 -11.00 27.63
N THR A 137 17.04 -11.55 27.18
CA THR A 137 17.63 -11.22 25.88
C THR A 137 16.73 -11.66 24.73
N ALA A 138 16.10 -12.84 24.83
CA ALA A 138 15.13 -13.29 23.84
C ALA A 138 13.91 -12.35 23.74
N MET A 139 13.41 -11.84 24.87
CA MET A 139 12.34 -10.83 24.88
C MET A 139 12.75 -9.50 24.23
N TYR A 140 13.97 -9.03 24.46
CA TYR A 140 14.50 -7.84 23.79
C TYR A 140 14.59 -8.04 22.27
N LEU A 141 15.11 -9.18 21.83
CA LEU A 141 15.19 -9.53 20.41
C LEU A 141 13.79 -9.59 19.76
N TRP A 142 12.83 -10.21 20.45
CA TRP A 142 11.45 -10.25 19.98
C TRP A 142 10.86 -8.85 19.82
N SER A 143 11.04 -8.00 20.83
CA SER A 143 10.54 -6.62 20.82
C SER A 143 11.22 -5.74 19.76
N ALA A 144 12.50 -6.02 19.46
CA ALA A 144 13.24 -5.25 18.46
C ALA A 144 13.03 -5.75 17.00
N ILE A 145 12.77 -7.05 16.82
CA ILE A 145 12.74 -7.66 15.48
C ILE A 145 11.33 -8.05 15.03
N VAL A 146 10.56 -8.70 15.89
CA VAL A 146 9.26 -9.27 15.53
C VAL A 146 8.14 -8.26 15.71
N ARG A 147 8.08 -7.64 16.88
CA ARG A 147 7.03 -6.69 17.26
C ARG A 147 6.89 -5.52 16.27
N PRO A 148 7.96 -4.83 15.82
CA PRO A 148 7.81 -3.72 14.88
C PRO A 148 7.26 -4.15 13.52
N ARG A 149 7.49 -5.41 13.10
CA ARG A 149 6.90 -5.96 11.87
C ARG A 149 5.40 -6.20 12.02
N LEU A 150 4.96 -6.66 13.19
CA LEU A 150 3.54 -6.87 13.48
C LEU A 150 2.77 -5.56 13.59
N GLU A 151 3.40 -4.53 14.16
CA GLU A 151 2.77 -3.23 14.40
C GLU A 151 2.87 -2.28 13.20
N TYR A 152 3.68 -2.63 12.18
CA TYR A 152 3.86 -1.77 11.02
C TYR A 152 2.54 -1.53 10.27
N ALA A 153 2.15 -0.26 10.16
CA ALA A 153 0.92 0.19 9.51
C ALA A 153 -0.38 -0.45 10.04
N CYS A 154 -0.36 -1.04 11.25
CA CYS A 154 -1.56 -1.65 11.85
C CYS A 154 -2.71 -0.65 12.00
N GLU A 155 -2.41 0.63 12.18
CA GLU A 155 -3.39 1.73 12.28
C GLU A 155 -4.28 1.82 11.04
N LEU A 156 -3.73 1.53 9.86
CA LEU A 156 -4.48 1.53 8.61
C LEU A 156 -5.48 0.36 8.55
N ALA A 157 -5.12 -0.79 9.11
CA ALA A 157 -5.96 -1.99 9.09
C ALA A 157 -7.09 -1.95 10.12
N VAL A 158 -6.91 -1.22 11.21
CA VAL A 158 -7.92 -1.11 12.29
C VAL A 158 -9.02 -0.11 11.95
N GLY A 159 -8.73 0.88 11.08
CA GLY A 159 -9.64 1.97 10.73
C GLY A 159 -9.96 2.89 11.93
N PRO A 160 -10.56 4.05 11.70
CA PRO A 160 -11.04 4.87 12.80
C PRO A 160 -12.15 4.11 13.53
N THR A 161 -11.89 3.73 14.77
CA THR A 161 -12.91 3.16 15.66
C THR A 161 -13.82 4.28 16.11
N ASP A 162 -15.06 4.29 15.65
CA ASP A 162 -16.11 5.08 16.31
C ASP A 162 -16.15 4.65 17.77
N ASN A 163 -15.74 5.54 18.68
CA ASN A 163 -15.78 5.38 20.13
C ASN A 163 -15.06 4.13 20.71
N GLY A 164 -13.95 3.73 20.16
CA GLY A 164 -13.09 2.71 20.78
C GLY A 164 -13.69 1.29 20.84
N ARG A 165 -14.77 1.00 20.14
CA ARG A 165 -15.36 -0.34 20.06
C ARG A 165 -15.04 -0.99 18.71
N PRO A 166 -14.39 -2.17 18.67
CA PRO A 166 -14.20 -2.91 17.43
C PRO A 166 -15.58 -3.29 16.87
N LYS A 167 -15.85 -3.01 15.58
CA LYS A 167 -17.05 -3.48 14.90
C LYS A 167 -17.08 -5.00 14.99
N LYS A 168 -18.10 -5.56 15.67
CA LYS A 168 -18.37 -6.99 15.67
C LYS A 168 -18.59 -7.44 14.23
N THR A 169 -17.68 -8.23 13.68
CA THR A 169 -17.91 -8.97 12.45
C THR A 169 -19.12 -9.84 12.68
N SER A 170 -20.22 -9.57 11.97
CA SER A 170 -21.42 -10.40 12.01
C SER A 170 -21.05 -11.79 11.50
N ARG A 171 -20.91 -12.75 12.41
CA ARG A 171 -20.95 -14.16 12.08
C ARG A 171 -22.32 -14.41 11.49
N LYS A 172 -22.43 -14.61 10.18
CA LYS A 172 -23.62 -15.22 9.58
C LYS A 172 -23.77 -16.60 10.19
N ASN A 173 -24.80 -16.77 11.02
CA ASN A 173 -25.24 -18.06 11.52
C ASN A 173 -25.53 -19.00 10.34
N SER A 174 -24.70 -20.02 10.20
CA SER A 174 -25.06 -21.24 9.49
C SER A 174 -25.93 -22.08 10.41
N SER A 175 -27.22 -21.81 10.41
CA SER A 175 -28.22 -22.71 11.03
C SER A 175 -29.37 -22.87 10.06
N ARG A 176 -29.24 -23.86 9.18
CA ARG A 176 -30.37 -24.58 8.58
C ARG A 176 -29.87 -25.92 8.02
N LEU A 177 -29.80 -26.90 8.89
CA LEU A 177 -29.94 -28.28 8.56
C LEU A 177 -30.88 -28.84 9.64
N HIS A 178 -32.09 -29.10 9.25
CA HIS A 178 -33.00 -30.18 9.69
C HIS A 178 -34.45 -29.78 9.35
N LYS A 179 -34.95 -30.20 8.23
CA LYS A 179 -36.14 -31.08 8.12
C LYS A 179 -36.27 -31.53 6.66
#